data_69b294b2c4a4975ca7bbd916673e4d0b
#
_entry.id   69b294b2c4a4975ca7bbd916673e4d0b
#
_cell.length_a   1.000
_cell.length_b   1.000
_cell.length_c   1.000
_cell.angle_alpha   90.00
_cell.angle_beta   90.00
_cell.angle_gamma   90.00
#
_symmetry.space_group_name_H-M   'P 1'
#
loop_
_entity.id
_entity.type
_entity.pdbx_description
1 polymer ?
#
loop_
_entity_poly.entity_id
_entity_poly.type
_entity_poly.pdbx_seq_one_letter_code
_entity_poly.pdbx_strand_id
1 'polypeptide(L)'
;MTYAIHCMNNISDKGIALLSSDYKLTDDLSQAEGILVRSASLHDVEFPEGLRAIARAGAGVNNIPLDRCAEAGIVVFNTPGANANAVKELVIAGLMMGARDIAGGIAWCRDNADDPNIGKAAEKAKKAFAG
;
A
#
# COMPACT_ATOMS: atom_id res chain seq x y z
N MET A 1 -26.24 -8.74 -18.19
CA MET A 1 -24.94 -9.31 -18.60
C MET A 1 -24.02 -9.14 -17.41
N THR A 2 -23.33 -10.16 -16.93
CA THR A 2 -22.53 -10.04 -15.70
C THR A 2 -21.06 -10.22 -16.03
N TYR A 3 -20.24 -9.22 -15.69
CA TYR A 3 -18.81 -9.22 -15.95
C TYR A 3 -18.04 -9.93 -14.84
N ALA A 4 -17.08 -10.77 -15.20
CA ALA A 4 -16.24 -11.50 -14.25
C ALA A 4 -15.01 -10.68 -13.84
N ILE A 5 -14.84 -10.46 -12.54
CA ILE A 5 -13.73 -9.69 -11.97
C ILE A 5 -12.82 -10.61 -11.16
N HIS A 6 -11.53 -10.64 -11.50
CA HIS A 6 -10.51 -11.38 -10.77
C HIS A 6 -9.66 -10.43 -9.89
N CYS A 7 -9.43 -10.82 -8.64
CA CYS A 7 -8.59 -10.06 -7.71
C CYS A 7 -7.22 -10.72 -7.58
N MET A 8 -6.17 -10.09 -8.14
CA MET A 8 -4.79 -10.59 -8.05
C MET A 8 -4.17 -10.48 -6.64
N ASN A 9 -4.77 -9.61 -5.80
CA ASN A 9 -4.38 -9.43 -4.40
C ASN A 9 -5.63 -9.34 -3.55
N ASN A 10 -5.43 -9.41 -2.23
CA ASN A 10 -6.52 -9.08 -1.32
C ASN A 10 -6.94 -7.60 -1.49
N ILE A 11 -8.14 -7.39 -1.97
CA ILE A 11 -8.80 -6.10 -2.12
C ILE A 11 -9.79 -5.95 -0.96
N SER A 12 -9.88 -4.74 -0.40
CA SER A 12 -10.77 -4.47 0.74
C SER A 12 -12.22 -4.83 0.42
N ASP A 13 -12.89 -5.53 1.34
CA ASP A 13 -14.30 -5.88 1.23
C ASP A 13 -15.20 -4.65 1.05
N LYS A 14 -14.79 -3.50 1.63
CA LYS A 14 -15.48 -2.22 1.41
C LYS A 14 -15.43 -1.77 -0.04
N GLY A 15 -14.34 -2.05 -0.75
CA GLY A 15 -14.21 -1.75 -2.17
C GLY A 15 -15.03 -2.73 -3.01
N ILE A 16 -14.94 -4.01 -2.70
CA ILE A 16 -15.71 -5.06 -3.39
C ILE A 16 -17.22 -4.83 -3.25
N ALA A 17 -17.69 -4.41 -2.08
CA ALA A 17 -19.10 -4.12 -1.82
C ALA A 17 -19.68 -2.96 -2.65
N LEU A 18 -18.84 -2.17 -3.32
CA LEU A 18 -19.27 -1.11 -4.23
C LEU A 18 -19.57 -1.61 -5.66
N LEU A 19 -19.20 -2.86 -5.97
CA LEU A 19 -19.52 -3.46 -7.25
C LEU A 19 -21.03 -3.72 -7.34
N SER A 20 -21.65 -3.28 -8.44
CA SER A 20 -23.06 -3.53 -8.70
C SER A 20 -23.32 -5.01 -9.02
N SER A 21 -24.58 -5.39 -9.15
CA SER A 21 -25.00 -6.75 -9.56
C SER A 21 -24.53 -7.13 -10.98
N ASP A 22 -24.02 -6.18 -11.76
CA ASP A 22 -23.45 -6.44 -13.07
C ASP A 22 -22.05 -7.06 -13.02
N TYR A 23 -21.46 -7.15 -11.83
CA TYR A 23 -20.13 -7.73 -11.62
C TYR A 23 -20.20 -8.91 -10.67
N LYS A 24 -19.41 -9.94 -10.95
CA LYS A 24 -19.19 -11.09 -10.06
C LYS A 24 -17.72 -11.34 -9.90
N LEU A 25 -17.30 -11.76 -8.71
CA LEU A 25 -15.92 -12.21 -8.49
C LEU A 25 -15.72 -13.60 -9.08
N THR A 26 -14.51 -13.85 -9.57
CA THR A 26 -14.06 -15.17 -10.04
C THR A 26 -12.64 -15.43 -9.54
N ASP A 27 -12.39 -16.66 -9.12
CA ASP A 27 -11.04 -17.13 -8.77
C ASP A 27 -10.28 -17.62 -10.01
N ASP A 28 -10.99 -17.85 -11.11
CA ASP A 28 -10.42 -18.29 -12.38
C ASP A 28 -10.05 -17.10 -13.26
N LEU A 29 -8.74 -16.82 -13.35
CA LEU A 29 -8.21 -15.74 -14.17
C LEU A 29 -8.57 -15.88 -15.64
N SER A 30 -8.68 -17.10 -16.16
CA SER A 30 -9.00 -17.34 -17.57
C SER A 30 -10.40 -16.82 -18.00
N GLN A 31 -11.28 -16.63 -17.03
CA GLN A 31 -12.63 -16.10 -17.23
C GLN A 31 -12.74 -14.60 -16.94
N ALA A 32 -11.67 -13.97 -16.53
CA ALA A 32 -11.71 -12.58 -16.10
C ALA A 32 -11.91 -11.62 -17.29
N GLU A 33 -12.89 -10.73 -17.15
CA GLU A 33 -13.11 -9.58 -18.04
C GLU A 33 -12.56 -8.29 -17.42
N GLY A 34 -12.32 -8.28 -16.10
CA GLY A 34 -11.64 -7.22 -15.36
C GLY A 34 -10.71 -7.77 -14.28
N ILE A 35 -9.63 -7.08 -14.02
CA ILE A 35 -8.67 -7.42 -12.96
C ILE A 35 -8.58 -6.27 -11.97
N LEU A 36 -8.69 -6.60 -10.67
CA LEU A 36 -8.30 -5.70 -9.58
C LEU A 36 -6.94 -6.14 -9.04
N VAL A 37 -5.99 -5.21 -9.00
CA VAL A 37 -4.63 -5.48 -8.54
C VAL A 37 -4.12 -4.37 -7.60
N ARG A 38 -3.26 -4.72 -6.65
CA ARG A 38 -2.57 -3.75 -5.80
C ARG A 38 -1.05 -3.79 -6.02
N SER A 39 -0.42 -4.90 -5.71
CA SER A 39 1.04 -5.03 -5.72
C SER A 39 1.56 -6.23 -6.53
N ALA A 40 0.71 -7.16 -6.94
CA ALA A 40 1.13 -8.28 -7.78
C ALA A 40 1.66 -7.78 -9.12
N SER A 41 2.73 -8.42 -9.60
CA SER A 41 3.27 -8.17 -10.94
C SER A 41 2.39 -8.85 -11.99
N LEU A 42 2.07 -8.12 -13.05
CA LEU A 42 1.32 -8.62 -14.20
C LEU A 42 2.21 -8.80 -15.43
N HIS A 43 3.54 -8.62 -15.31
CA HIS A 43 4.45 -8.69 -16.45
C HIS A 43 4.51 -10.08 -17.06
N ASP A 44 4.46 -11.14 -16.22
CA ASP A 44 4.55 -12.53 -16.65
C ASP A 44 3.17 -13.23 -16.69
N VAL A 45 2.10 -12.49 -16.50
CA VAL A 45 0.73 -13.03 -16.50
C VAL A 45 0.20 -13.06 -17.93
N GLU A 46 -0.29 -14.22 -18.38
CA GLU A 46 -1.03 -14.32 -19.63
C GLU A 46 -2.44 -13.75 -19.44
N PHE A 47 -2.79 -12.76 -20.25
CA PHE A 47 -4.11 -12.14 -20.19
C PHE A 47 -5.11 -12.95 -21.00
N PRO A 48 -6.32 -13.25 -20.44
CA PRO A 48 -7.37 -13.90 -21.20
C PRO A 48 -7.88 -12.99 -22.33
N GLU A 49 -8.32 -13.58 -23.44
CA GLU A 49 -8.83 -12.82 -24.61
C GLU A 49 -10.02 -11.92 -24.25
N GLY A 50 -10.80 -12.30 -23.23
CA GLY A 50 -11.95 -11.52 -22.75
C GLY A 50 -11.59 -10.33 -21.86
N LEU A 51 -10.34 -10.15 -21.46
CA LEU A 51 -9.93 -9.10 -20.53
C LEU A 51 -10.06 -7.72 -21.16
N ARG A 52 -10.81 -6.83 -20.52
CA ARG A 52 -11.12 -5.48 -21.02
C ARG A 52 -10.47 -4.38 -20.18
N ALA A 53 -10.30 -4.61 -18.88
CA ALA A 53 -9.80 -3.58 -17.98
C ALA A 53 -8.97 -4.15 -16.83
N ILE A 54 -7.98 -3.37 -16.40
CA ILE A 54 -7.20 -3.59 -15.20
C ILE A 54 -7.31 -2.34 -14.33
N ALA A 55 -7.71 -2.49 -13.07
CA ALA A 55 -7.75 -1.37 -12.12
C ALA A 55 -6.80 -1.62 -10.96
N ARG A 56 -5.86 -0.66 -10.78
CA ARG A 56 -4.89 -0.74 -9.69
C ARG A 56 -5.34 0.07 -8.47
N ALA A 57 -5.41 -0.61 -7.33
CA ALA A 57 -5.56 0.04 -6.02
C ALA A 57 -4.22 0.65 -5.58
N GLY A 58 -3.82 1.75 -6.23
CA GLY A 58 -2.58 2.48 -5.98
C GLY A 58 -2.23 3.47 -7.09
N ALA A 59 -1.28 4.36 -6.83
CA ALA A 59 -0.93 5.44 -7.76
C ALA A 59 0.02 5.00 -8.87
N GLY A 60 1.08 4.24 -8.55
CA GLY A 60 2.04 3.77 -9.56
C GLY A 60 1.46 2.65 -10.42
N VAL A 61 2.03 2.39 -11.59
CA VAL A 61 1.60 1.33 -12.51
C VAL A 61 2.76 0.48 -13.01
N ASN A 62 3.89 0.54 -12.33
CA ASN A 62 5.11 -0.16 -12.68
C ASN A 62 5.01 -1.70 -12.61
N ASN A 63 3.99 -2.24 -11.98
CA ASN A 63 3.69 -3.66 -11.93
C ASN A 63 2.72 -4.14 -13.04
N ILE A 64 2.34 -3.24 -13.96
CA ILE A 64 1.41 -3.52 -15.06
C ILE A 64 2.14 -3.25 -16.39
N PRO A 65 2.16 -4.20 -17.34
CA PRO A 65 2.80 -4.02 -18.64
C PRO A 65 1.91 -3.15 -19.57
N LEU A 66 2.02 -1.83 -19.43
CA LEU A 66 1.14 -0.87 -20.11
C LEU A 66 1.12 -1.01 -21.62
N ASP A 67 2.30 -1.21 -22.24
CA ASP A 67 2.42 -1.34 -23.70
C ASP A 67 1.65 -2.56 -24.20
N ARG A 68 1.83 -3.70 -23.52
CA ARG A 68 1.10 -4.94 -23.83
C ARG A 68 -0.42 -4.79 -23.61
N CYS A 69 -0.82 -4.07 -22.57
CA CYS A 69 -2.22 -3.77 -22.33
C CYS A 69 -2.80 -2.91 -23.47
N ALA A 70 -2.08 -1.89 -23.92
CA ALA A 70 -2.50 -1.01 -25.00
C ALA A 70 -2.63 -1.77 -26.33
N GLU A 71 -1.66 -2.62 -26.68
CA GLU A 71 -1.69 -3.47 -27.87
C GLU A 71 -2.89 -4.44 -27.86
N ALA A 72 -3.24 -4.97 -26.67
CA ALA A 72 -4.37 -5.87 -26.48
C ALA A 72 -5.74 -5.14 -26.33
N GLY A 73 -5.76 -3.81 -26.35
CA GLY A 73 -6.99 -3.02 -26.14
C GLY A 73 -7.53 -3.05 -24.71
N ILE A 74 -6.66 -3.34 -23.73
CA ILE A 74 -7.01 -3.41 -22.30
C ILE A 74 -6.83 -2.02 -21.69
N VAL A 75 -7.88 -1.47 -21.09
CA VAL A 75 -7.82 -0.17 -20.39
C VAL A 75 -7.23 -0.35 -19.00
N VAL A 76 -6.27 0.51 -18.62
CA VAL A 76 -5.65 0.48 -17.30
C VAL A 76 -6.05 1.72 -16.50
N PHE A 77 -6.58 1.50 -15.29
CA PHE A 77 -6.93 2.53 -14.31
C PHE A 77 -6.01 2.44 -13.10
N ASN A 78 -5.76 3.59 -12.49
CA ASN A 78 -5.05 3.69 -11.21
C ASN A 78 -5.78 4.67 -10.28
N THR A 79 -5.33 4.75 -9.00
CA THR A 79 -5.95 5.60 -7.97
C THR A 79 -4.92 6.59 -7.41
N PRO A 80 -4.50 7.62 -8.18
CA PRO A 80 -3.51 8.58 -7.72
C PRO A 80 -4.06 9.40 -6.55
N GLY A 81 -3.22 9.63 -5.54
CA GLY A 81 -3.56 10.46 -4.39
C GLY A 81 -4.40 9.80 -3.28
N ALA A 82 -4.93 8.59 -3.50
CA ALA A 82 -5.80 7.93 -2.51
C ALA A 82 -5.13 7.74 -1.13
N ASN A 83 -3.82 7.50 -1.07
CA ASN A 83 -3.05 7.33 0.16
C ASN A 83 -2.14 8.53 0.48
N ALA A 84 -2.21 9.62 -0.25
CA ALA A 84 -1.28 10.75 -0.14
C ALA A 84 -1.28 11.36 1.27
N ASN A 85 -2.44 11.50 1.91
CA ASN A 85 -2.53 12.03 3.26
C ASN A 85 -1.85 11.12 4.29
N ALA A 86 -2.06 9.81 4.21
CA ALA A 86 -1.43 8.85 5.13
C ALA A 86 0.11 8.83 4.97
N VAL A 87 0.60 8.93 3.73
CA VAL A 87 2.04 9.04 3.45
C VAL A 87 2.60 10.35 4.02
N LYS A 88 1.92 11.47 3.83
CA LYS A 88 2.30 12.78 4.41
C LYS A 88 2.41 12.70 5.93
N GLU A 89 1.43 12.12 6.60
CA GLU A 89 1.43 11.96 8.07
C GLU A 89 2.61 11.12 8.56
N LEU A 90 2.92 10.03 7.87
CA LEU A 90 4.05 9.17 8.19
C LEU A 90 5.39 9.90 7.97
N VAL A 91 5.52 10.69 6.90
CA VAL A 91 6.71 11.52 6.65
C VAL A 91 6.91 12.54 7.76
N ILE A 92 5.86 13.25 8.16
CA ILE A 92 5.92 14.22 9.26
C ILE A 92 6.32 13.53 10.57
N ALA A 93 5.72 12.39 10.88
CA ALA A 93 6.08 11.59 12.06
C ALA A 93 7.56 11.18 12.02
N GLY A 94 8.05 10.68 10.89
CA GLY A 94 9.45 10.31 10.70
C GLY A 94 10.41 11.49 10.88
N LEU A 95 10.08 12.67 10.37
CA LEU A 95 10.84 13.88 10.56
C LEU A 95 10.95 14.26 12.05
N MET A 96 9.83 14.20 12.80
CA MET A 96 9.84 14.51 14.23
C MET A 96 10.61 13.45 15.03
N MET A 97 10.47 12.18 14.70
CA MET A 97 11.23 11.09 15.32
C MET A 97 12.74 11.26 15.10
N GLY A 98 13.16 11.61 13.88
CA GLY A 98 14.57 11.81 13.55
C GLY A 98 15.13 13.09 14.19
N ALA A 99 14.42 14.22 14.11
CA ALA A 99 14.85 15.49 14.65
C ALA A 99 15.07 15.47 16.17
N ARG A 100 14.34 14.61 16.88
CA ARG A 100 14.38 14.51 18.35
C ARG A 100 15.04 13.21 18.83
N ASP A 101 15.59 12.43 17.93
CA ASP A 101 16.13 11.09 18.23
C ASP A 101 15.26 10.28 19.20
N ILE A 102 13.96 10.21 18.91
CA ILE A 102 13.00 9.52 19.79
C ILE A 102 13.35 8.03 19.93
N ALA A 103 13.87 7.41 18.87
CA ALA A 103 14.30 6.01 18.90
C ALA A 103 15.48 5.81 19.86
N GLY A 104 16.48 6.68 19.81
CA GLY A 104 17.60 6.68 20.75
C GLY A 104 17.17 6.93 22.19
N GLY A 105 16.23 7.86 22.41
CA GLY A 105 15.65 8.12 23.72
C GLY A 105 14.93 6.89 24.30
N ILE A 106 14.17 6.16 23.48
CA ILE A 106 13.51 4.90 23.90
C ILE A 106 14.53 3.83 24.24
N ALA A 107 15.58 3.66 23.42
CA ALA A 107 16.66 2.71 23.68
C ALA A 107 17.36 3.06 25.00
N TRP A 108 17.71 4.32 25.21
CA TRP A 108 18.33 4.80 26.45
C TRP A 108 17.46 4.47 27.68
N CYS A 109 16.16 4.72 27.61
CA CYS A 109 15.24 4.39 28.73
C CYS A 109 15.20 2.89 29.01
N ARG A 110 15.25 2.05 28.00
CA ARG A 110 15.27 0.60 28.12
C ARG A 110 16.56 0.12 28.81
N ASP A 111 17.70 0.65 28.33
CA ASP A 111 19.03 0.24 28.81
C ASP A 111 19.31 0.70 30.26
N ASN A 112 18.59 1.71 30.74
CA ASN A 112 18.72 2.25 32.08
C ASN A 112 17.50 1.99 32.99
N ALA A 113 16.61 1.07 32.59
CA ALA A 113 15.35 0.84 33.29
C ALA A 113 15.53 0.39 34.76
N ASP A 114 16.64 -0.30 35.07
CA ASP A 114 16.93 -0.82 36.41
C ASP A 114 17.72 0.19 37.30
N ASP A 115 18.06 1.38 36.78
CA ASP A 115 18.73 2.42 37.57
C ASP A 115 17.73 3.06 38.56
N PRO A 116 17.95 2.92 39.89
CA PRO A 116 17.08 3.52 40.89
C PRO A 116 17.07 5.06 40.86
N ASN A 117 18.05 5.67 40.19
CA ASN A 117 18.17 7.11 40.01
C ASN A 117 17.85 7.56 38.57
N ILE A 118 17.16 6.75 37.78
CA ILE A 118 16.88 6.99 36.35
C ILE A 118 16.33 8.42 36.10
N GLY A 119 15.51 8.96 36.99
CA GLY A 119 14.99 10.31 36.84
C GLY A 119 16.08 11.40 36.80
N LYS A 120 17.12 11.30 37.67
CA LYS A 120 18.26 12.21 37.63
C LYS A 120 19.19 11.96 36.44
N ALA A 121 19.36 10.71 36.05
CA ALA A 121 20.12 10.32 34.87
C ALA A 121 19.45 10.84 33.61
N ALA A 122 18.14 10.73 33.48
CA ALA A 122 17.35 11.24 32.36
C ALA A 122 17.48 12.77 32.18
N GLU A 123 17.52 13.55 33.29
CA GLU A 123 17.72 15.00 33.21
C GLU A 123 19.07 15.40 32.55
N LYS A 124 20.07 14.54 32.65
CA LYS A 124 21.36 14.75 31.98
C LYS A 124 21.33 14.24 30.55
N ALA A 125 20.79 13.05 30.37
CA ALA A 125 20.76 12.35 29.09
C ALA A 125 19.86 13.07 28.04
N LYS A 126 18.74 13.66 28.45
CA LYS A 126 17.77 14.32 27.55
C LYS A 126 18.39 15.36 26.63
N LYS A 127 19.51 15.96 27.00
CA LYS A 127 20.21 16.94 26.17
C LYS A 127 20.78 16.33 24.89
N ALA A 128 21.11 15.05 24.90
CA ALA A 128 21.59 14.33 23.71
C ALA A 128 20.49 14.10 22.67
N PHE A 129 19.21 14.16 23.08
CA PHE A 129 18.05 13.94 22.23
C PHE A 129 17.29 15.23 21.89
N ALA A 130 17.92 16.37 22.09
CA ALA A 130 17.26 17.67 21.94
C ALA A 130 17.17 18.16 20.50
N GLY A 131 17.89 17.56 19.55
CA GLY A 131 17.89 17.91 18.12
C GLY A 131 18.46 19.30 17.85
#